data_510f23e087248d4ca684737c94934d06
#
_entry.id   510f23e087248d4ca684737c94934d06
#
_cell.length_a   1.000
_cell.length_b   1.000
_cell.length_c   1.000
_cell.angle_alpha   90.00
_cell.angle_beta   90.00
_cell.angle_gamma   90.00
#
_symmetry.space_group_name_H-M   'P 1'
#
loop_
_entity.id
_entity.type
_entity.pdbx_description
1 polymer ?
#
loop_
_entity_poly.entity_id
_entity_poly.type
_entity_poly.pdbx_seq_one_letter_code
_entity_poly.pdbx_strand_id
1 'polypeptide(L)'
;MICDAEELSALDRKLSGVYRAATKKATNQHPPVLKAEQRGWIKRRNECRKSGDKRNCLSGAYLRRIAELQARYRLVPGKGPFRYRCDGNLANEVVATFFQTDPPRLIAERGDSVSLMYLQPSGSGTKYQGRNESFWEHHGEALITWGYGAAPLHCKKAQ
;
A
#
# COMPACT_ATOMS: atom_id res chain seq x y z
N MET A 1 -2.33 8.66 29.30
CA MET A 1 -2.74 9.90 28.62
C MET A 1 -1.56 10.69 28.07
N ILE A 2 -0.54 11.03 28.86
CA ILE A 2 0.64 11.75 28.37
C ILE A 2 1.39 10.92 27.31
N CYS A 3 1.52 9.61 27.53
CA CYS A 3 2.17 8.70 26.58
C CYS A 3 1.44 8.64 25.23
N ASP A 4 0.13 8.71 25.25
CA ASP A 4 -0.68 8.66 24.02
C ASP A 4 -0.48 9.93 23.18
N ALA A 5 -0.42 11.08 23.83
CA ALA A 5 -0.17 12.35 23.16
C ALA A 5 1.24 12.40 22.55
N GLU A 6 2.23 11.86 23.27
CA GLU A 6 3.61 11.77 22.79
C GLU A 6 3.73 10.84 21.59
N GLU A 7 3.06 9.68 21.64
CA GLU A 7 3.03 8.72 20.54
C GLU A 7 2.42 9.35 19.27
N LEU A 8 1.27 9.99 19.41
CA LEU A 8 0.60 10.65 18.28
C LEU A 8 1.42 11.82 17.75
N SER A 9 2.07 12.58 18.61
CA SER A 9 2.97 13.67 18.20
C SER A 9 4.18 13.14 17.44
N ALA A 10 4.73 12.01 17.87
CA ALA A 10 5.84 11.36 17.18
C ALA A 10 5.42 10.88 15.79
N LEU A 11 4.22 10.29 15.67
CA LEU A 11 3.68 9.86 14.39
C LEU A 11 3.43 11.04 13.46
N ASP A 12 2.92 12.14 13.99
CA ASP A 12 2.68 13.37 13.21
C ASP A 12 3.99 13.93 12.67
N ARG A 13 5.04 13.98 13.48
CA ARG A 13 6.37 14.41 13.04
C ARG A 13 6.94 13.47 11.98
N LYS A 14 6.79 12.17 12.18
CA LYS A 14 7.25 11.18 11.20
C LYS A 14 6.52 11.33 9.86
N LEU A 15 5.20 11.50 9.90
CA LEU A 15 4.43 11.74 8.68
C LEU A 15 4.87 13.02 7.98
N SER A 16 5.12 14.10 8.71
CA SER A 16 5.59 15.35 8.13
C SER A 16 6.91 15.17 7.37
N GLY A 17 7.85 14.41 7.95
CA GLY A 17 9.11 14.08 7.29
C GLY A 17 8.93 13.22 6.05
N VAL A 18 8.10 12.20 6.15
CA VAL A 18 7.77 11.30 5.03
C VAL A 18 7.07 12.07 3.92
N TYR A 19 6.12 12.94 4.26
CA TYR A 19 5.40 13.78 3.29
C TYR A 19 6.35 14.72 2.54
N ARG A 20 7.29 15.34 3.24
CA ARG A 20 8.31 16.20 2.59
C ARG A 20 9.17 15.40 1.61
N ALA A 21 9.60 14.21 2.01
CA ALA A 21 10.37 13.34 1.12
C ALA A 21 9.54 12.91 -0.10
N ALA A 22 8.26 12.58 0.11
CA ALA A 22 7.34 12.24 -0.97
C ALA A 22 7.14 13.42 -1.92
N THR A 23 7.03 14.64 -1.39
CA THR A 23 6.88 15.86 -2.19
C THR A 23 8.06 16.05 -3.15
N LYS A 24 9.27 15.78 -2.68
CA LYS A 24 10.47 15.85 -3.54
C LYS A 24 10.42 14.81 -4.67
N LYS A 25 10.01 13.59 -4.35
CA LYS A 25 9.85 12.53 -5.34
C LYS A 25 8.71 12.80 -6.33
N ALA A 26 7.67 13.49 -5.89
CA ALA A 26 6.48 13.77 -6.68
C ALA A 26 6.63 14.99 -7.60
N THR A 27 7.78 15.67 -7.62
CA THR A 27 7.99 16.89 -8.41
C THR A 27 7.60 16.73 -9.87
N ASN A 28 7.86 15.53 -10.45
CA ASN A 28 7.55 15.23 -11.84
C ASN A 28 6.31 14.34 -12.00
N GLN A 29 5.52 14.18 -10.94
CA GLN A 29 4.31 13.36 -11.00
C GLN A 29 3.21 14.08 -11.79
N HIS A 30 2.64 13.38 -12.77
CA HIS A 30 1.53 13.88 -13.58
C HIS A 30 0.41 12.84 -13.65
N PRO A 31 -0.83 13.19 -13.24
CA PRO A 31 -1.21 14.46 -12.60
C PRO A 31 -0.65 14.57 -11.16
N PRO A 32 -0.47 15.79 -10.63
CA PRO A 32 0.06 16.00 -9.29
C PRO A 32 -1.05 15.76 -8.24
N VAL A 33 -1.09 14.55 -7.69
CA VAL A 33 -2.19 14.09 -6.81
C VAL A 33 -1.84 14.11 -5.32
N LEU A 34 -0.55 14.16 -4.97
CA LEU A 34 -0.11 14.01 -3.57
C LEU A 34 -0.78 15.00 -2.62
N LYS A 35 -0.82 16.28 -2.98
CA LYS A 35 -1.41 17.33 -2.14
C LYS A 35 -2.91 17.11 -1.94
N ALA A 36 -3.62 16.75 -3.01
CA ALA A 36 -5.05 16.47 -2.94
C ALA A 36 -5.33 15.23 -2.10
N GLU A 37 -4.56 14.18 -2.26
CA GLU A 37 -4.67 12.96 -1.47
C GLU A 37 -4.39 13.22 0.01
N GLN A 38 -3.41 14.08 0.32
CA GLN A 38 -3.11 14.44 1.70
C GLN A 38 -4.28 15.20 2.34
N ARG A 39 -4.89 16.12 1.62
CA ARG A 39 -6.11 16.80 2.13
C ARG A 39 -7.23 15.81 2.40
N GLY A 40 -7.44 14.85 1.50
CA GLY A 40 -8.43 13.79 1.70
C GLY A 40 -8.11 12.94 2.92
N TRP A 41 -6.84 12.60 3.13
CA TRP A 41 -6.41 11.84 4.29
C TRP A 41 -6.69 12.61 5.59
N ILE A 42 -6.39 13.92 5.63
CA ILE A 42 -6.64 14.75 6.82
C ILE A 42 -8.13 14.72 7.17
N LYS A 43 -9.01 14.82 6.18
CA LYS A 43 -10.45 14.73 6.41
C LYS A 43 -10.85 13.38 7.03
N ARG A 44 -10.34 12.29 6.46
CA ARG A 44 -10.62 10.94 6.98
C ARG A 44 -10.06 10.75 8.39
N ARG A 45 -8.85 11.23 8.66
CA ARG A 45 -8.25 11.19 10.00
C ARG A 45 -9.14 11.90 11.01
N ASN A 46 -9.69 13.06 10.64
CA ASN A 46 -10.52 13.85 11.52
C ASN A 46 -11.83 13.13 11.89
N GLU A 47 -12.27 12.16 11.09
CA GLU A 47 -13.44 11.33 11.43
C GLU A 47 -13.18 10.43 12.64
N CYS A 48 -11.94 10.25 13.06
CA CYS A 48 -11.59 9.50 14.28
C CYS A 48 -12.22 10.11 15.52
N ARG A 49 -12.61 11.38 15.52
CA ARG A 49 -13.33 12.01 16.63
C ARG A 49 -14.64 11.30 16.95
N LYS A 50 -15.21 10.59 15.97
CA LYS A 50 -16.47 9.85 16.11
C LYS A 50 -16.24 8.40 16.57
N SER A 51 -14.99 7.96 16.63
CA SER A 51 -14.66 6.60 17.01
C SER A 51 -14.79 6.38 18.50
N GLY A 52 -15.20 5.17 18.90
CA GLY A 52 -15.19 4.75 20.30
C GLY A 52 -13.77 4.61 20.85
N ASP A 53 -12.79 4.34 20.00
CA ASP A 53 -11.38 4.28 20.36
C ASP A 53 -10.59 5.25 19.46
N LYS A 54 -10.57 6.50 19.88
CA LYS A 54 -9.95 7.59 19.12
C LYS A 54 -8.44 7.38 18.94
N ARG A 55 -7.77 6.88 19.96
CA ARG A 55 -6.33 6.65 19.93
C ARG A 55 -5.96 5.64 18.85
N ASN A 56 -6.58 4.46 18.88
CA ASN A 56 -6.30 3.41 17.89
C ASN A 56 -6.69 3.85 16.48
N CYS A 57 -7.79 4.58 16.34
CA CYS A 57 -8.18 5.15 15.06
C CYS A 57 -7.10 6.09 14.51
N LEU A 58 -6.63 7.03 15.34
CA LEU A 58 -5.62 8.01 14.93
C LEU A 58 -4.28 7.36 14.63
N SER A 59 -3.76 6.52 15.55
CA SER A 59 -2.47 5.86 15.33
C SER A 59 -2.50 4.98 14.09
N GLY A 60 -3.58 4.24 13.87
CA GLY A 60 -3.77 3.44 12.67
C GLY A 60 -3.80 4.29 11.39
N ALA A 61 -4.48 5.44 11.43
CA ALA A 61 -4.54 6.36 10.29
C ALA A 61 -3.14 6.88 9.93
N TYR A 62 -2.35 7.29 10.92
CA TYR A 62 -0.98 7.75 10.70
C TYR A 62 -0.09 6.64 10.13
N LEU A 63 -0.11 5.46 10.75
CA LEU A 63 0.73 4.34 10.33
C LEU A 63 0.41 3.93 8.89
N ARG A 64 -0.86 3.83 8.55
CA ARG A 64 -1.27 3.48 7.18
C ARG A 64 -0.83 4.53 6.17
N ARG A 65 -0.95 5.82 6.50
CA ARG A 65 -0.55 6.89 5.59
C ARG A 65 0.96 6.93 5.40
N ILE A 66 1.72 6.78 6.47
CA ILE A 66 3.19 6.72 6.41
C ILE A 66 3.62 5.55 5.49
N ALA A 67 3.06 4.35 5.72
CA ALA A 67 3.38 3.18 4.91
C ALA A 67 3.01 3.37 3.44
N GLU A 68 1.85 3.96 3.17
CA GLU A 68 1.40 4.26 1.80
C GLU A 68 2.39 5.17 1.07
N LEU A 69 2.80 6.27 1.70
CA LEU A 69 3.73 7.21 1.09
C LEU A 69 5.13 6.59 0.91
N GLN A 70 5.59 5.83 1.90
CA GLN A 70 6.88 5.16 1.83
C GLN A 70 6.94 4.16 0.67
N ALA A 71 5.87 3.42 0.43
CA ALA A 71 5.80 2.46 -0.66
C ALA A 71 5.58 3.16 -2.01
N ARG A 72 4.59 4.03 -2.09
CA ARG A 72 4.19 4.68 -3.35
C ARG A 72 5.31 5.52 -3.95
N TYR A 73 6.02 6.26 -3.13
CA TYR A 73 7.13 7.11 -3.57
C TYR A 73 8.50 6.46 -3.38
N ARG A 74 8.52 5.18 -3.04
CA ARG A 74 9.73 4.37 -2.89
C ARG A 74 10.77 5.04 -1.99
N LEU A 75 10.29 5.52 -0.83
CA LEU A 75 11.13 6.18 0.17
C LEU A 75 11.91 5.17 1.01
N VAL A 76 11.50 3.90 0.97
CA VAL A 76 12.19 2.77 1.60
C VAL A 76 12.51 1.74 0.52
N PRO A 77 13.55 0.91 0.70
CA PRO A 77 13.88 -0.11 -0.28
C PRO A 77 12.77 -1.15 -0.39
N GLY A 78 12.48 -1.55 -1.64
CA GLY A 78 11.53 -2.61 -1.93
C GLY A 78 12.26 -3.92 -2.24
N LYS A 79 11.56 -5.02 -2.05
CA LYS A 79 12.02 -6.35 -2.43
C LYS A 79 11.35 -6.73 -3.75
N GLY A 80 12.15 -6.97 -4.76
CA GLY A 80 11.71 -7.22 -6.13
C GLY A 80 12.37 -6.23 -7.09
N PRO A 81 11.76 -5.96 -8.27
CA PRO A 81 10.45 -6.46 -8.70
C PRO A 81 10.46 -7.94 -9.06
N PHE A 82 9.35 -8.62 -8.77
CA PHE A 82 9.13 -10.00 -9.17
C PHE A 82 8.07 -10.06 -10.26
N ARG A 83 8.33 -10.85 -11.28
CA ARG A 83 7.41 -11.00 -12.39
C ARG A 83 6.57 -12.27 -12.22
N TYR A 84 5.27 -12.14 -12.36
CA TYR A 84 4.32 -13.25 -12.31
C TYR A 84 3.62 -13.36 -13.66
N ARG A 85 3.71 -14.53 -14.28
CA ARG A 85 3.02 -14.82 -15.55
C ARG A 85 1.71 -15.51 -15.25
N CYS A 86 0.64 -14.98 -15.82
CA CYS A 86 -0.72 -15.42 -15.52
C CYS A 86 -1.29 -16.28 -16.64
N ASP A 87 -1.93 -17.38 -16.27
CA ASP A 87 -2.60 -18.32 -17.17
C ASP A 87 -1.73 -18.84 -18.31
N GLY A 88 -0.41 -18.96 -18.06
CA GLY A 88 0.55 -19.42 -19.06
C GLY A 88 0.79 -18.47 -20.22
N ASN A 89 0.24 -17.26 -20.16
CA ASN A 89 0.36 -16.26 -21.23
C ASN A 89 1.46 -15.25 -20.91
N LEU A 90 2.50 -15.19 -21.73
CA LEU A 90 3.62 -14.26 -21.56
C LEU A 90 3.19 -12.79 -21.61
N ALA A 91 2.13 -12.47 -22.32
CA ALA A 91 1.60 -11.12 -22.42
C ALA A 91 0.79 -10.72 -21.17
N ASN A 92 0.37 -11.69 -20.35
CA ASN A 92 -0.41 -11.44 -19.14
C ASN A 92 0.50 -11.54 -17.92
N GLU A 93 1.10 -10.42 -17.56
CA GLU A 93 2.13 -10.34 -16.53
C GLU A 93 1.75 -9.34 -15.45
N VAL A 94 2.02 -9.69 -14.20
CA VAL A 94 1.92 -8.79 -13.05
C VAL A 94 3.30 -8.66 -12.43
N VAL A 95 3.75 -7.43 -12.21
CA VAL A 95 5.03 -7.14 -11.57
C VAL A 95 4.77 -6.68 -10.14
N ALA A 96 5.39 -7.37 -9.17
CA ALA A 96 5.14 -7.12 -7.76
C ALA A 96 6.40 -6.66 -7.04
N THR A 97 6.31 -5.56 -6.30
CA THR A 97 7.37 -5.06 -5.42
C THR A 97 6.83 -4.99 -4.00
N PHE A 98 7.53 -5.66 -3.08
CA PHE A 98 7.10 -5.76 -1.68
C PHE A 98 7.88 -4.78 -0.82
N PHE A 99 7.18 -4.05 0.05
CA PHE A 99 7.78 -3.08 0.96
C PHE A 99 7.54 -3.51 2.41
N GLN A 100 8.61 -3.55 3.21
CA GLN A 100 8.52 -3.87 4.63
C GLN A 100 8.21 -2.59 5.43
N THR A 101 7.14 -1.93 5.06
CA THR A 101 6.57 -0.81 5.79
C THR A 101 5.73 -1.36 6.96
N ASP A 102 5.21 -0.47 7.81
CA ASP A 102 4.32 -0.85 8.91
C ASP A 102 2.98 -0.10 8.74
N PRO A 103 1.91 -0.77 8.29
CA PRO A 103 1.80 -2.17 7.86
C PRO A 103 2.48 -2.44 6.50
N PRO A 104 2.84 -3.70 6.23
CA PRO A 104 3.48 -4.07 4.96
C PRO A 104 2.62 -3.74 3.73
N ARG A 105 3.28 -3.31 2.67
CA ARG A 105 2.64 -2.89 1.42
C ARG A 105 3.21 -3.64 0.22
N LEU A 106 2.40 -3.74 -0.80
CA LEU A 106 2.77 -4.29 -2.11
C LEU A 106 2.35 -3.31 -3.19
N ILE A 107 3.24 -3.03 -4.14
CA ILE A 107 2.87 -2.35 -5.37
C ILE A 107 2.86 -3.40 -6.48
N ALA A 108 1.71 -3.62 -7.07
CA ALA A 108 1.53 -4.50 -8.20
C ALA A 108 1.24 -3.69 -9.46
N GLU A 109 1.88 -4.06 -10.55
CA GLU A 109 1.75 -3.37 -11.83
C GLU A 109 1.30 -4.37 -12.90
N ARG A 110 0.29 -4.01 -13.67
CA ARG A 110 -0.22 -4.79 -14.79
C ARG A 110 -0.47 -3.87 -15.96
N GLY A 111 0.40 -3.91 -16.97
CA GLY A 111 0.37 -2.93 -18.05
C GLY A 111 0.55 -1.52 -17.48
N ASP A 112 -0.35 -0.62 -17.81
CA ASP A 112 -0.32 0.77 -17.32
C ASP A 112 -1.05 0.95 -15.99
N SER A 113 -1.61 -0.13 -15.44
CA SER A 113 -2.38 -0.09 -14.20
C SER A 113 -1.49 -0.42 -13.00
N VAL A 114 -1.64 0.33 -11.92
CA VAL A 114 -0.88 0.16 -10.68
C VAL A 114 -1.85 0.00 -9.52
N SER A 115 -1.62 -0.98 -8.66
CA SER A 115 -2.39 -1.18 -7.45
C SER A 115 -1.46 -1.15 -6.23
N LEU A 116 -1.78 -0.29 -5.28
CA LEU A 116 -1.13 -0.27 -3.98
C LEU A 116 -1.97 -1.13 -3.04
N MET A 117 -1.37 -2.20 -2.56
CA MET A 117 -2.05 -3.18 -1.71
C MET A 117 -1.41 -3.21 -0.33
N TYR A 118 -2.17 -3.69 0.65
CA TYR A 118 -1.70 -3.86 2.02
C TYR A 118 -1.99 -5.26 2.50
N LEU A 119 -1.14 -5.72 3.43
CA LEU A 119 -1.19 -7.08 3.97
C LEU A 119 -2.51 -7.34 4.68
N GLN A 120 -3.11 -8.51 4.41
CA GLN A 120 -4.33 -8.99 5.03
C GLN A 120 -4.06 -10.25 5.84
N PRO A 121 -4.83 -10.50 6.90
CA PRO A 121 -4.78 -11.79 7.56
C PRO A 121 -5.14 -12.92 6.59
N SER A 122 -4.40 -14.03 6.68
CA SER A 122 -4.64 -15.19 5.86
C SER A 122 -4.34 -16.46 6.65
N GLY A 123 -5.15 -17.51 6.45
CA GLY A 123 -4.93 -18.80 7.06
C GLY A 123 -3.71 -19.52 6.49
N SER A 124 -3.32 -19.21 5.27
CA SER A 124 -2.15 -19.78 4.60
C SER A 124 -1.66 -18.84 3.52
N GLY A 125 -0.35 -18.86 3.23
CA GLY A 125 0.26 -17.97 2.28
C GLY A 125 0.23 -16.53 2.73
N THR A 126 0.49 -15.61 1.79
CA THR A 126 0.55 -14.17 2.05
C THR A 126 -0.45 -13.46 1.15
N LYS A 127 -1.40 -12.75 1.75
CA LYS A 127 -2.47 -12.08 1.02
C LYS A 127 -2.38 -10.58 1.16
N TYR A 128 -2.49 -9.89 0.03
CA TYR A 128 -2.56 -8.44 -0.06
C TYR A 128 -3.84 -8.01 -0.75
N GLN A 129 -4.40 -6.89 -0.30
CA GLN A 129 -5.64 -6.34 -0.85
C GLN A 129 -5.44 -4.88 -1.20
N GLY A 130 -5.76 -4.51 -2.43
CA GLY A 130 -5.88 -3.14 -2.90
C GLY A 130 -7.33 -2.69 -2.94
N ARG A 131 -7.60 -1.63 -3.70
CA ARG A 131 -8.96 -1.10 -3.81
C ARG A 131 -9.91 -2.10 -4.49
N ASN A 132 -9.52 -2.60 -5.66
CA ASN A 132 -10.31 -3.58 -6.43
C ASN A 132 -9.46 -4.77 -6.87
N GLU A 133 -8.24 -4.89 -6.36
CA GLU A 133 -7.29 -5.94 -6.71
C GLU A 133 -6.86 -6.72 -5.49
N SER A 134 -6.51 -7.98 -5.68
CA SER A 134 -5.97 -8.82 -4.63
C SER A 134 -4.82 -9.65 -5.16
N PHE A 135 -3.92 -10.02 -4.24
CA PHE A 135 -2.73 -10.80 -4.54
C PHE A 135 -2.53 -11.81 -3.42
N TRP A 136 -2.67 -13.09 -3.71
CA TRP A 136 -2.55 -14.15 -2.72
C TRP A 136 -1.47 -15.14 -3.16
N GLU A 137 -0.32 -15.07 -2.50
CA GLU A 137 0.87 -15.83 -2.87
C GLU A 137 1.05 -17.07 -2.02
N HIS A 138 1.39 -18.19 -2.68
CA HIS A 138 1.71 -19.48 -2.12
C HIS A 138 2.84 -20.12 -2.91
N HIS A 139 4.02 -20.31 -2.30
CA HIS A 139 5.09 -21.13 -2.87
C HIS A 139 5.46 -20.76 -4.32
N GLY A 140 5.57 -19.46 -4.61
CA GLY A 140 5.93 -18.97 -5.93
C GLY A 140 4.78 -18.89 -6.92
N GLU A 141 3.58 -19.29 -6.50
CA GLU A 141 2.36 -19.11 -7.27
C GLU A 141 1.51 -18.03 -6.62
N ALA A 142 0.74 -17.31 -7.42
CA ALA A 142 -0.14 -16.27 -6.91
C ALA A 142 -1.51 -16.35 -7.59
N LEU A 143 -2.55 -16.20 -6.79
CA LEU A 143 -3.90 -15.98 -7.28
C LEU A 143 -4.14 -14.48 -7.26
N ILE A 144 -4.29 -13.87 -8.43
CA ILE A 144 -4.36 -12.42 -8.58
C ILE A 144 -5.70 -12.03 -9.19
N THR A 145 -6.45 -11.18 -8.49
CA THR A 145 -7.69 -10.61 -9.01
C THR A 145 -7.43 -9.16 -9.39
N TRP A 146 -7.73 -8.80 -10.63
CA TRP A 146 -7.44 -7.47 -11.13
C TRP A 146 -8.71 -6.79 -11.62
N GLY A 147 -9.30 -5.97 -10.76
CA GLY A 147 -10.54 -5.24 -11.02
C GLY A 147 -11.74 -5.81 -10.29
N TYR A 148 -12.73 -4.95 -10.06
CA TYR A 148 -13.96 -5.33 -9.37
C TYR A 148 -14.72 -6.40 -10.14
N GLY A 149 -15.05 -7.49 -9.45
CA GLY A 149 -15.80 -8.59 -10.06
C GLY A 149 -15.03 -9.44 -11.06
N ALA A 150 -13.73 -9.18 -11.25
CA ALA A 150 -12.91 -9.95 -12.18
C ALA A 150 -12.66 -11.37 -11.68
N ALA A 151 -12.54 -12.32 -12.60
CA ALA A 151 -12.16 -13.69 -12.27
C ALA A 151 -10.68 -13.74 -11.85
N PRO A 152 -10.31 -14.59 -10.87
CA PRO A 152 -8.92 -14.71 -10.46
C PRO A 152 -8.03 -15.23 -11.58
N LEU A 153 -6.81 -14.68 -11.66
CA LEU A 153 -5.77 -15.15 -12.56
C LEU A 153 -4.84 -16.09 -11.79
N HIS A 154 -4.48 -17.20 -12.40
CA HIS A 154 -3.49 -18.13 -11.84
C HIS A 154 -2.11 -17.76 -12.37
N CYS A 155 -1.25 -17.28 -11.50
CA CYS A 155 0.03 -16.71 -11.88
C CYS A 155 1.17 -17.47 -11.24
N LYS A 156 2.28 -17.59 -11.99
CA LYS A 156 3.51 -18.23 -11.49
C LYS A 156 4.65 -17.22 -11.57
N LYS A 157 5.46 -17.20 -10.51
CA LYS A 157 6.64 -16.37 -10.46
C LYS A 157 7.62 -16.81 -11.55
N ALA A 158 8.01 -15.88 -12.41
CA ALA A 158 9.00 -16.14 -13.44
C ALA A 158 10.41 -16.20 -12.83
N GLN A 159 11.22 -17.07 -13.37
CA GLN A 159 12.64 -17.18 -12.97
C GLN A 159 13.48 -16.09 -13.60
#